data_5a41efe8e2b382d4ae60c6458e7898a5
#
_entry.id   5a41efe8e2b382d4ae60c6458e7898a5
#
_cell.length_a   1.000
_cell.length_b   1.000
_cell.length_c   1.000
_cell.angle_alpha   90.00
_cell.angle_beta   90.00
_cell.angle_gamma   90.00
#
_symmetry.space_group_name_H-M   'P 1'
#
loop_
_entity.id
_entity.type
_entity.pdbx_description
1 polymer ?
#
loop_
_entity_poly.entity_id
_entity_poly.type
_entity_poly.pdbx_seq_one_letter_code
_entity_poly.pdbx_strand_id
1 'polypeptide(L)'
;SLFPFSRNLPEAVTFLLDLFRRGALSCALWCIVMWTGAFSNGSWLIKRLMPVRGELSIFAAMLTLGHNIGYGRTYFVRFFTDASALPANQLAACIITIILLIIMILLTILSFPKIRKRMKAKKGKQIQRFAYLFYALLYLHIMLLFIPLAKDSKDGYYLSVIVYTAIFLGYAICRIRKWYFLKKKPEHRREFTSICFGIFLAVMVIICAVSSP
;
A
#
# COMPACT_ATOMS: atom_id res chain seq x y z
N SER A 1 -4.50 -21.83 16.77
CA SER A 1 -3.86 -20.50 16.92
C SER A 1 -2.35 -20.67 17.02
N LEU A 2 -1.58 -19.98 16.19
CA LEU A 2 -0.11 -20.01 16.20
C LEU A 2 0.49 -19.28 17.42
N PHE A 3 -0.33 -18.66 18.26
CA PHE A 3 0.11 -17.90 19.42
C PHE A 3 -0.77 -18.22 20.64
N PRO A 4 -0.42 -19.23 21.44
CA PRO A 4 -1.13 -19.56 22.68
C PRO A 4 -1.03 -18.47 23.77
N PHE A 5 -0.14 -17.47 23.58
CA PHE A 5 0.15 -16.39 24.53
C PHE A 5 -0.90 -15.27 24.61
N SER A 6 -1.98 -15.31 23.80
CA SER A 6 -2.90 -14.16 23.70
C SER A 6 -3.96 -14.07 24.81
N ARG A 7 -4.00 -14.98 25.78
CA ARG A 7 -5.11 -15.03 26.75
C ARG A 7 -5.05 -13.99 27.89
N ASN A 8 -3.89 -13.34 28.16
CA ASN A 8 -3.74 -12.38 29.25
C ASN A 8 -2.86 -11.16 28.91
N LEU A 9 -2.88 -10.70 27.65
CA LEU A 9 -2.12 -9.53 27.26
C LEU A 9 -2.91 -8.25 27.54
N PRO A 10 -2.27 -7.14 27.93
CA PRO A 10 -2.90 -5.83 28.04
C PRO A 10 -3.61 -5.43 26.73
N GLU A 11 -4.73 -4.72 26.79
CA GLU A 11 -5.53 -4.29 25.61
C GLU A 11 -4.67 -3.59 24.55
N ALA A 12 -3.75 -2.71 24.97
CA ALA A 12 -2.84 -2.01 24.06
C ALA A 12 -1.95 -2.98 23.26
N VAL A 13 -1.47 -4.05 23.87
CA VAL A 13 -0.63 -5.06 23.21
C VAL A 13 -1.48 -5.89 22.24
N THR A 14 -2.69 -6.26 22.64
CA THR A 14 -3.64 -6.99 21.79
C THR A 14 -4.00 -6.15 20.56
N PHE A 15 -4.27 -4.86 20.74
CA PHE A 15 -4.54 -3.92 19.66
C PHE A 15 -3.36 -3.82 18.66
N LEU A 16 -2.13 -3.68 19.14
CA LEU A 16 -0.93 -3.64 18.29
C LEU A 16 -0.72 -4.95 17.52
N LEU A 17 -0.95 -6.10 18.18
CA LEU A 17 -0.88 -7.40 17.51
C LEU A 17 -1.95 -7.56 16.43
N ASP A 18 -3.14 -7.04 16.64
CA ASP A 18 -4.20 -7.06 15.64
C ASP A 18 -3.89 -6.13 14.45
N LEU A 19 -3.33 -4.95 14.68
CA LEU A 19 -2.84 -4.08 13.60
C LEU A 19 -1.75 -4.77 12.77
N PHE A 20 -0.84 -5.48 13.43
CA PHE A 20 0.21 -6.26 12.76
C PHE A 20 -0.39 -7.42 11.95
N ARG A 21 -1.26 -8.22 12.54
CA ARG A 21 -1.89 -9.38 11.89
C ARG A 21 -2.73 -8.95 10.67
N ARG A 22 -3.51 -7.88 10.80
CA ARG A 22 -4.36 -7.36 9.72
C ARG A 22 -3.57 -6.62 8.62
N GLY A 23 -2.26 -6.44 8.79
CA GLY A 23 -1.40 -5.76 7.82
C GLY A 23 -1.53 -4.23 7.80
N ALA A 24 -2.29 -3.64 8.72
CA ALA A 24 -2.47 -2.18 8.79
C ALA A 24 -1.15 -1.47 9.07
N LEU A 25 -0.32 -2.01 9.96
CA LEU A 25 0.99 -1.45 10.29
C LEU A 25 1.96 -1.49 9.12
N SER A 26 2.02 -2.62 8.39
CA SER A 26 2.85 -2.74 7.20
C SER A 26 2.37 -1.79 6.09
N CYS A 27 1.06 -1.68 5.88
CA CYS A 27 0.47 -0.76 4.91
C CYS A 27 0.79 0.71 5.25
N ALA A 28 0.69 1.10 6.52
CA ALA A 28 1.05 2.45 6.97
C ALA A 28 2.51 2.80 6.65
N LEU A 29 3.44 1.88 6.90
CA LEU A 29 4.86 2.07 6.57
C LEU A 29 5.07 2.16 5.03
N TRP A 30 4.40 1.32 4.25
CA TRP A 30 4.46 1.43 2.78
C TRP A 30 3.92 2.77 2.30
N CYS A 31 2.84 3.29 2.89
CA CYS A 31 2.33 4.63 2.61
C CYS A 31 3.40 5.69 2.90
N ILE A 32 4.06 5.65 4.06
CA ILE A 32 5.15 6.59 4.40
C ILE A 32 6.27 6.52 3.36
N VAL A 33 6.75 5.31 3.03
CA VAL A 33 7.81 5.10 2.03
C VAL A 33 7.43 5.67 0.66
N MET A 34 6.18 5.50 0.23
CA MET A 34 5.71 5.97 -1.08
C MET A 34 5.49 7.48 -1.10
N TRP A 35 4.88 8.04 -0.05
CA TRP A 35 4.59 9.47 0.05
C TRP A 35 5.85 10.34 0.07
N THR A 36 6.99 9.81 0.54
CA THR A 36 8.28 10.52 0.41
C THR A 36 8.62 10.90 -1.03
N GLY A 37 8.14 10.12 -2.00
CA GLY A 37 8.32 10.41 -3.43
C GLY A 37 7.38 11.48 -3.99
N ALA A 38 6.23 11.74 -3.34
CA ALA A 38 5.19 12.66 -3.81
C ALA A 38 5.44 14.10 -3.35
N PHE A 39 5.99 14.31 -2.17
CA PHE A 39 6.26 15.65 -1.64
C PHE A 39 7.39 16.38 -2.39
N SER A 40 7.42 17.71 -2.24
CA SER A 40 8.48 18.55 -2.83
C SER A 40 9.84 18.25 -2.20
N ASN A 41 10.90 18.27 -3.00
CA ASN A 41 12.25 17.88 -2.57
C ASN A 41 12.86 18.78 -1.47
N GLY A 42 12.31 19.98 -1.26
CA GLY A 42 12.77 20.94 -0.23
C GLY A 42 12.05 20.85 1.10
N SER A 43 10.98 20.03 1.21
CA SER A 43 10.19 19.97 2.45
C SER A 43 10.97 19.35 3.61
N TRP A 44 10.73 19.84 4.83
CA TRP A 44 11.35 19.35 6.06
C TRP A 44 11.17 17.84 6.24
N LEU A 45 9.97 17.33 5.95
CA LEU A 45 9.64 15.91 6.04
C LEU A 45 10.52 15.06 5.12
N ILE A 46 10.73 15.52 3.87
CA ILE A 46 11.55 14.80 2.89
C ILE A 46 13.02 14.79 3.31
N LYS A 47 13.53 15.88 3.81
CA LYS A 47 14.93 15.94 4.28
C LYS A 47 15.21 14.91 5.38
N ARG A 48 14.22 14.59 6.23
CA ARG A 48 14.34 13.60 7.30
C ARG A 48 14.06 12.17 6.86
N LEU A 49 13.05 11.95 6.00
CA LEU A 49 12.62 10.59 5.62
C LEU A 49 13.43 9.99 4.47
N MET A 50 13.98 10.81 3.56
CA MET A 50 14.75 10.29 2.41
C MET A 50 16.00 9.50 2.81
N PRO A 51 16.79 9.90 3.82
CA PRO A 51 17.95 9.12 4.24
C PRO A 51 17.58 7.72 4.75
N VAL A 52 16.50 7.58 5.50
CA VAL A 52 16.04 6.34 6.16
C VAL A 52 14.98 5.58 5.35
N ARG A 53 14.68 6.03 4.12
CA ARG A 53 13.64 5.42 3.29
C ARG A 53 13.93 3.95 2.95
N GLY A 54 15.20 3.59 2.78
CA GLY A 54 15.62 2.23 2.49
C GLY A 54 15.33 1.30 3.67
N GLU A 55 15.71 1.71 4.86
CA GLU A 55 15.50 1.00 6.12
C GLU A 55 14.01 0.85 6.41
N LEU A 56 13.23 1.92 6.22
CA LEU A 56 11.76 1.86 6.36
C LEU A 56 11.12 0.87 5.40
N SER A 57 11.62 0.77 4.15
CA SER A 57 11.10 -0.21 3.19
C SER A 57 11.44 -1.65 3.56
N ILE A 58 12.63 -1.90 4.12
CA ILE A 58 13.02 -3.21 4.63
C ILE A 58 12.13 -3.60 5.82
N PHE A 59 11.93 -2.68 6.75
CA PHE A 59 11.07 -2.91 7.92
C PHE A 59 9.61 -3.15 7.52
N ALA A 60 9.07 -2.37 6.56
CA ALA A 60 7.75 -2.58 6.01
C ALA A 60 7.61 -3.98 5.36
N ALA A 61 8.64 -4.44 4.65
CA ALA A 61 8.66 -5.77 4.04
C ALA A 61 8.65 -6.89 5.10
N MET A 62 9.41 -6.74 6.18
CA MET A 62 9.42 -7.70 7.30
C MET A 62 8.04 -7.82 7.94
N LEU A 63 7.37 -6.68 8.20
CA LEU A 63 6.00 -6.67 8.73
C LEU A 63 5.00 -7.28 7.75
N THR A 64 5.17 -7.05 6.44
CA THR A 64 4.33 -7.66 5.41
C THR A 64 4.49 -9.17 5.38
N LEU A 65 5.70 -9.69 5.49
CA LEU A 65 5.93 -11.14 5.61
C LEU A 65 5.27 -11.71 6.86
N GLY A 66 5.41 -11.04 8.00
CA GLY A 66 4.74 -11.42 9.23
C GLY A 66 3.21 -11.45 9.11
N HIS A 67 2.62 -10.46 8.43
CA HIS A 67 1.20 -10.43 8.10
C HIS A 67 0.79 -11.63 7.22
N ASN A 68 1.54 -11.93 6.18
CA ASN A 68 1.25 -13.06 5.29
C ASN A 68 1.36 -14.42 6.00
N ILE A 69 2.34 -14.59 6.89
CA ILE A 69 2.49 -15.81 7.69
C ILE A 69 1.38 -15.92 8.74
N GLY A 70 1.09 -14.83 9.44
CA GLY A 70 0.15 -14.83 10.56
C GLY A 70 -1.33 -14.87 10.15
N TYR A 71 -1.67 -14.14 9.08
CA TYR A 71 -3.06 -14.00 8.61
C TYR A 71 -3.30 -14.64 7.24
N GLY A 72 -2.37 -14.46 6.31
CA GLY A 72 -2.49 -14.93 4.93
C GLY A 72 -2.39 -16.43 4.77
N ARG A 73 -1.72 -17.14 5.70
CA ARG A 73 -1.47 -18.59 5.61
C ARG A 73 -2.71 -19.40 5.29
N THR A 74 -3.82 -19.14 5.96
CA THR A 74 -5.07 -19.90 5.77
C THR A 74 -5.61 -19.74 4.35
N TYR A 75 -5.53 -18.52 3.80
CA TYR A 75 -5.96 -18.24 2.43
C TYR A 75 -5.02 -18.86 1.40
N PHE A 76 -3.71 -18.84 1.62
CA PHE A 76 -2.74 -19.51 0.74
C PHE A 76 -2.90 -21.04 0.76
N VAL A 77 -3.09 -21.64 1.94
CA VAL A 77 -3.35 -23.08 2.01
C VAL A 77 -4.58 -23.43 1.18
N ARG A 78 -5.70 -22.73 1.36
CA ARG A 78 -6.92 -22.95 0.57
C ARG A 78 -6.69 -22.70 -0.92
N PHE A 79 -5.94 -21.66 -1.29
CA PHE A 79 -5.63 -21.37 -2.68
C PHE A 79 -4.90 -22.53 -3.39
N PHE A 80 -3.98 -23.19 -2.70
CA PHE A 80 -3.21 -24.31 -3.28
C PHE A 80 -3.87 -25.67 -3.13
N THR A 81 -4.79 -25.86 -2.18
CA THR A 81 -5.47 -27.15 -1.94
C THR A 81 -6.85 -27.23 -2.56
N ASP A 82 -7.62 -26.14 -2.49
CA ASP A 82 -8.99 -26.05 -3.01
C ASP A 82 -9.33 -24.60 -3.37
N ALA A 83 -8.84 -24.15 -4.51
CA ALA A 83 -9.08 -22.78 -4.99
C ALA A 83 -10.56 -22.49 -5.26
N SER A 84 -11.35 -23.55 -5.58
CA SER A 84 -12.78 -23.44 -5.86
C SER A 84 -13.63 -23.08 -4.64
N ALA A 85 -13.12 -23.37 -3.44
CA ALA A 85 -13.78 -23.03 -2.18
C ALA A 85 -13.60 -21.53 -1.80
N LEU A 86 -12.75 -20.77 -2.52
CA LEU A 86 -12.55 -19.35 -2.25
C LEU A 86 -13.54 -18.50 -3.06
N PRO A 87 -14.19 -17.49 -2.45
CA PRO A 87 -14.92 -16.47 -3.18
C PRO A 87 -14.00 -15.76 -4.21
N ALA A 88 -14.56 -15.35 -5.35
CA ALA A 88 -13.80 -14.77 -6.47
C ALA A 88 -12.92 -13.58 -6.07
N ASN A 89 -13.39 -12.70 -5.16
CA ASN A 89 -12.63 -11.58 -4.64
C ASN A 89 -11.42 -12.02 -3.80
N GLN A 90 -11.56 -13.09 -2.99
CA GLN A 90 -10.46 -13.64 -2.20
C GLN A 90 -9.45 -14.38 -3.08
N LEU A 91 -9.93 -15.10 -4.09
CA LEU A 91 -9.07 -15.75 -5.09
C LEU A 91 -8.21 -14.70 -5.83
N ALA A 92 -8.84 -13.64 -6.33
CA ALA A 92 -8.15 -12.53 -6.97
C ALA A 92 -7.14 -11.85 -6.02
N ALA A 93 -7.52 -11.63 -4.75
CA ALA A 93 -6.63 -11.06 -3.74
C ALA A 93 -5.41 -11.96 -3.48
N CYS A 94 -5.56 -13.29 -3.46
CA CYS A 94 -4.43 -14.23 -3.33
C CYS A 94 -3.45 -14.11 -4.50
N ILE A 95 -3.96 -14.08 -5.74
CA ILE A 95 -3.13 -13.93 -6.95
C ILE A 95 -2.34 -12.62 -6.88
N ILE A 96 -3.02 -11.51 -6.56
CA ILE A 96 -2.38 -10.20 -6.42
C ILE A 96 -1.33 -10.21 -5.31
N THR A 97 -1.58 -10.90 -4.20
CA THR A 97 -0.61 -11.02 -3.10
C THR A 97 0.66 -11.72 -3.54
N ILE A 98 0.57 -12.78 -4.34
CA ILE A 98 1.76 -13.45 -4.89
C ILE A 98 2.59 -12.48 -5.74
N ILE A 99 1.94 -11.70 -6.62
CA ILE A 99 2.61 -10.70 -7.44
C ILE A 99 3.24 -9.61 -6.56
N LEU A 100 2.51 -9.14 -5.55
CA LEU A 100 3.01 -8.16 -4.57
C LEU A 100 4.25 -8.67 -3.83
N LEU A 101 4.26 -9.93 -3.39
CA LEU A 101 5.40 -10.54 -2.70
C LEU A 101 6.63 -10.58 -3.62
N ILE A 102 6.48 -10.96 -4.88
CA ILE A 102 7.59 -10.99 -5.86
C ILE A 102 8.17 -9.58 -6.04
N ILE A 103 7.32 -8.58 -6.28
CA ILE A 103 7.76 -7.19 -6.46
C ILE A 103 8.38 -6.66 -5.17
N MET A 104 7.80 -6.95 -4.01
CA MET A 104 8.30 -6.54 -2.70
C MET A 104 9.71 -7.08 -2.45
N ILE A 105 9.93 -8.38 -2.68
CA ILE A 105 11.25 -9.00 -2.51
C ILE A 105 12.29 -8.31 -3.40
N LEU A 106 11.94 -8.09 -4.67
CA LEU A 106 12.82 -7.39 -5.63
C LEU A 106 13.18 -5.99 -5.14
N LEU A 107 12.18 -5.20 -4.70
CA LEU A 107 12.38 -3.83 -4.22
C LEU A 107 13.16 -3.80 -2.89
N THR A 108 12.93 -4.78 -2.02
CA THR A 108 13.61 -4.90 -0.72
C THR A 108 15.10 -5.22 -0.94
N ILE A 109 15.44 -6.15 -1.83
CA ILE A 109 16.83 -6.46 -2.20
C ILE A 109 17.55 -5.20 -2.66
N LEU A 110 16.89 -4.36 -3.48
CA LEU A 110 17.44 -3.09 -3.96
C LEU A 110 17.54 -1.99 -2.90
N SER A 111 16.84 -2.14 -1.79
CA SER A 111 16.94 -1.20 -0.67
C SER A 111 18.23 -1.36 0.12
N PHE A 112 18.88 -2.53 0.05
CA PHE A 112 20.17 -2.75 0.70
C PHE A 112 21.29 -1.91 0.06
N PRO A 113 22.04 -1.08 0.83
CA PRO A 113 23.07 -0.19 0.30
C PRO A 113 24.17 -0.90 -0.48
N LYS A 114 24.58 -2.10 -0.04
CA LYS A 114 25.61 -2.92 -0.71
C LYS A 114 25.20 -3.30 -2.13
N ILE A 115 23.95 -3.67 -2.35
CA ILE A 115 23.40 -4.08 -3.64
C ILE A 115 23.19 -2.86 -4.53
N ARG A 116 22.58 -1.80 -3.98
CA ARG A 116 22.32 -0.56 -4.69
C ARG A 116 23.59 0.10 -5.24
N LYS A 117 24.70 0.08 -4.48
CA LYS A 117 26.00 0.63 -4.90
C LYS A 117 26.62 -0.13 -6.08
N ARG A 118 26.37 -1.45 -6.20
CA ARG A 118 26.89 -2.29 -7.31
C ARG A 118 26.09 -2.17 -8.60
N MET A 119 24.90 -1.58 -8.55
CA MET A 119 23.99 -1.49 -9.70
C MET A 119 24.21 -0.22 -10.50
N LYS A 120 24.16 -0.33 -11.84
CA LYS A 120 24.15 0.84 -12.73
C LYS A 120 22.92 1.71 -12.41
N ALA A 121 23.11 3.01 -12.23
CA ALA A 121 22.04 3.96 -11.82
C ALA A 121 20.78 3.89 -12.72
N LYS A 122 20.96 3.66 -14.04
CA LYS A 122 19.84 3.52 -15.00
C LYS A 122 18.99 2.28 -14.70
N LYS A 123 19.63 1.12 -14.46
CA LYS A 123 18.91 -0.12 -14.08
C LYS A 123 18.20 0.04 -12.73
N GLY A 124 18.87 0.61 -11.73
CA GLY A 124 18.26 0.85 -10.43
C GLY A 124 17.01 1.71 -10.52
N LYS A 125 17.02 2.80 -11.32
CA LYS A 125 15.85 3.63 -11.56
C LYS A 125 14.71 2.91 -12.27
N GLN A 126 15.02 2.01 -13.21
CA GLN A 126 14.01 1.21 -13.92
C GLN A 126 13.30 0.27 -12.95
N ILE A 127 14.05 -0.46 -12.12
CA ILE A 127 13.44 -1.39 -11.16
C ILE A 127 12.67 -0.63 -10.07
N GLN A 128 13.15 0.52 -9.61
CA GLN A 128 12.39 1.36 -8.67
C GLN A 128 11.02 1.81 -9.22
N ARG A 129 10.79 1.80 -10.54
CA ARG A 129 9.47 2.09 -11.12
C ARG A 129 8.43 1.01 -10.78
N PHE A 130 8.84 -0.22 -10.51
CA PHE A 130 7.93 -1.27 -10.03
C PHE A 130 7.29 -0.92 -8.68
N ALA A 131 7.85 0.05 -7.94
CA ALA A 131 7.19 0.57 -6.74
C ALA A 131 5.83 1.23 -7.04
N TYR A 132 5.64 1.81 -8.22
CA TYR A 132 4.32 2.34 -8.62
C TYR A 132 3.31 1.22 -8.85
N LEU A 133 3.75 0.15 -9.53
CA LEU A 133 2.91 -1.04 -9.73
C LEU A 133 2.58 -1.70 -8.39
N PHE A 134 3.59 -1.86 -7.52
CA PHE A 134 3.39 -2.38 -6.17
C PHE A 134 2.31 -1.59 -5.41
N TYR A 135 2.38 -0.26 -5.45
CA TYR A 135 1.44 0.60 -4.74
C TYR A 135 0.02 0.51 -5.32
N ALA A 136 -0.12 0.44 -6.65
CA ALA A 136 -1.41 0.25 -7.32
C ALA A 136 -2.03 -1.13 -6.98
N LEU A 137 -1.23 -2.19 -7.03
CA LEU A 137 -1.68 -3.55 -6.68
C LEU A 137 -2.01 -3.67 -5.19
N LEU A 138 -1.28 -2.99 -4.31
CA LEU A 138 -1.58 -2.95 -2.88
C LEU A 138 -2.96 -2.32 -2.62
N TYR A 139 -3.26 -1.20 -3.29
CA TYR A 139 -4.59 -0.59 -3.23
C TYR A 139 -5.67 -1.55 -3.72
N LEU A 140 -5.47 -2.17 -4.88
CA LEU A 140 -6.41 -3.13 -5.45
C LEU A 140 -6.64 -4.32 -4.52
N HIS A 141 -5.59 -4.86 -3.92
CA HIS A 141 -5.67 -5.94 -2.92
C HIS A 141 -6.57 -5.55 -1.75
N ILE A 142 -6.37 -4.36 -1.19
CA ILE A 142 -7.18 -3.85 -0.07
C ILE A 142 -8.64 -3.70 -0.49
N MET A 143 -8.90 -3.12 -1.67
CA MET A 143 -10.27 -2.88 -2.15
C MET A 143 -11.03 -4.18 -2.43
N LEU A 144 -10.37 -5.21 -3.00
CA LEU A 144 -10.98 -6.53 -3.22
C LEU A 144 -11.44 -7.20 -1.91
N LEU A 145 -10.76 -6.94 -0.81
CA LEU A 145 -11.12 -7.49 0.49
C LEU A 145 -12.13 -6.62 1.25
N PHE A 146 -11.99 -5.29 1.17
CA PHE A 146 -12.76 -4.38 2.03
C PHE A 146 -14.10 -3.95 1.45
N ILE A 147 -14.23 -3.80 0.12
CA ILE A 147 -15.51 -3.40 -0.50
C ILE A 147 -16.64 -4.41 -0.21
N PRO A 148 -16.42 -5.74 -0.36
CA PRO A 148 -17.48 -6.69 -0.01
C PRO A 148 -17.87 -6.61 1.47
N LEU A 149 -16.89 -6.45 2.37
CA LEU A 149 -17.16 -6.32 3.81
C LEU A 149 -17.89 -5.01 4.17
N ALA A 150 -17.61 -3.92 3.44
CA ALA A 150 -18.32 -2.66 3.60
C ALA A 150 -19.79 -2.78 3.16
N LYS A 151 -20.06 -3.46 2.04
CA LYS A 151 -21.43 -3.74 1.55
C LYS A 151 -22.23 -4.63 2.50
N ASP A 152 -21.57 -5.55 3.20
CA ASP A 152 -22.19 -6.40 4.22
C ASP A 152 -22.44 -5.64 5.53
N SER A 153 -22.33 -4.30 5.54
CA SER A 153 -22.53 -3.41 6.70
C SER A 153 -21.66 -3.79 7.91
N LYS A 154 -20.47 -4.35 7.68
CA LYS A 154 -19.54 -4.66 8.77
C LYS A 154 -18.85 -3.37 9.24
N ASP A 155 -18.92 -3.16 10.55
CA ASP A 155 -18.43 -1.96 11.22
C ASP A 155 -17.00 -1.60 10.84
N GLY A 156 -16.78 -0.33 10.49
CA GLY A 156 -15.48 0.26 10.20
C GLY A 156 -14.91 -0.01 8.80
N TYR A 157 -15.45 -0.97 8.02
CA TYR A 157 -14.92 -1.24 6.68
C TYR A 157 -15.27 -0.17 5.66
N TYR A 158 -16.48 0.41 5.73
CA TYR A 158 -16.87 1.54 4.88
C TYR A 158 -15.91 2.73 5.04
N LEU A 159 -15.67 3.13 6.29
CA LEU A 159 -14.71 4.21 6.59
C LEU A 159 -13.29 3.84 6.12
N SER A 160 -12.89 2.60 6.30
CA SER A 160 -11.57 2.11 5.85
C SER A 160 -11.41 2.21 4.33
N VAL A 161 -12.43 1.87 3.54
CA VAL A 161 -12.41 2.02 2.07
C VAL A 161 -12.22 3.49 1.68
N ILE A 162 -12.95 4.41 2.32
CA ILE A 162 -12.83 5.85 2.06
C ILE A 162 -11.41 6.35 2.40
N VAL A 163 -10.90 6.02 3.58
CA VAL A 163 -9.57 6.47 4.05
C VAL A 163 -8.46 5.94 3.15
N TYR A 164 -8.47 4.65 2.84
CA TYR A 164 -7.46 4.07 1.95
C TYR A 164 -7.54 4.68 0.54
N THR A 165 -8.74 4.86 0.00
CA THR A 165 -8.90 5.51 -1.30
C THR A 165 -8.34 6.93 -1.27
N ALA A 166 -8.63 7.72 -0.25
CA ALA A 166 -8.09 9.08 -0.12
C ALA A 166 -6.55 9.09 -0.07
N ILE A 167 -5.93 8.17 0.69
CA ILE A 167 -4.47 8.06 0.81
C ILE A 167 -3.83 7.67 -0.53
N PHE A 168 -4.33 6.61 -1.18
CA PHE A 168 -3.72 6.08 -2.41
C PHE A 168 -3.96 6.98 -3.61
N LEU A 169 -5.18 7.49 -3.78
CA LEU A 169 -5.53 8.42 -4.85
C LEU A 169 -4.83 9.77 -4.66
N GLY A 170 -4.79 10.29 -3.43
CA GLY A 170 -4.05 11.50 -3.08
C GLY A 170 -2.57 11.38 -3.44
N TYR A 171 -1.94 10.25 -3.12
CA TYR A 171 -0.58 9.96 -3.56
C TYR A 171 -0.43 10.00 -5.08
N ALA A 172 -1.30 9.29 -5.81
CA ALA A 172 -1.22 9.22 -7.27
C ALA A 172 -1.31 10.62 -7.89
N ILE A 173 -2.26 11.42 -7.44
CA ILE A 173 -2.47 12.80 -7.89
C ILE A 173 -1.27 13.68 -7.58
N CYS A 174 -0.78 13.66 -6.33
CA CYS A 174 0.41 14.42 -5.94
C CYS A 174 1.64 14.02 -6.76
N ARG A 175 1.77 12.73 -7.09
CA ARG A 175 2.89 12.21 -7.89
C ARG A 175 2.81 12.65 -9.35
N ILE A 176 1.61 12.59 -9.96
CA ILE A 176 1.36 13.05 -11.33
C ILE A 176 1.61 14.56 -11.42
N ARG A 177 1.07 15.33 -10.45
CA ARG A 177 1.27 16.78 -10.38
C ARG A 177 2.76 17.15 -10.28
N LYS A 178 3.52 16.46 -9.40
CA LYS A 178 4.96 16.66 -9.27
C LYS A 178 5.69 16.39 -10.58
N TRP A 179 5.36 15.27 -11.25
CA TRP A 179 5.94 14.91 -12.53
C TRP A 179 5.62 15.93 -13.62
N TYR A 180 4.37 16.39 -13.71
CA TYR A 180 3.92 17.40 -14.67
C TYR A 180 4.69 18.72 -14.49
N PHE A 181 4.81 19.21 -13.25
CA PHE A 181 5.48 20.47 -12.96
C PHE A 181 7.00 20.41 -13.12
N LEU A 182 7.61 19.24 -13.06
CA LEU A 182 9.02 19.07 -13.36
C LEU A 182 9.32 19.03 -14.86
N LYS A 183 8.35 18.64 -15.70
CA LYS A 183 8.55 18.49 -17.15
C LYS A 183 8.05 19.65 -17.98
N LYS A 184 7.00 20.33 -17.56
CA LYS A 184 6.38 21.45 -18.29
C LYS A 184 6.52 22.75 -17.51
N LYS A 185 6.82 23.86 -18.24
CA LYS A 185 6.80 25.20 -17.67
C LYS A 185 5.37 25.54 -17.21
N PRO A 186 5.20 26.27 -16.10
CA PRO A 186 3.97 26.30 -15.33
C PRO A 186 2.93 27.33 -15.76
N GLU A 187 2.72 27.58 -17.06
CA GLU A 187 1.68 28.54 -17.50
C GLU A 187 0.27 28.16 -17.01
N HIS A 188 -0.06 26.85 -16.93
CA HIS A 188 -1.37 26.36 -16.53
C HIS A 188 -1.40 25.62 -15.17
N ARG A 189 -0.59 26.08 -14.20
CA ARG A 189 -0.49 25.39 -12.87
C ARG A 189 -1.82 25.32 -12.13
N ARG A 190 -2.61 26.41 -12.17
CA ARG A 190 -3.90 26.46 -11.44
C ARG A 190 -4.92 25.51 -12.07
N GLU A 191 -5.08 25.57 -13.38
CA GLU A 191 -6.01 24.72 -14.13
C GLU A 191 -5.71 23.24 -13.93
N PHE A 192 -4.44 22.82 -14.09
CA PHE A 192 -4.04 21.45 -13.87
C PHE A 192 -4.29 20.99 -12.43
N THR A 193 -4.07 21.85 -11.44
CA THR A 193 -4.36 21.55 -10.03
C THR A 193 -5.86 21.41 -9.81
N SER A 194 -6.70 22.25 -10.41
CA SER A 194 -8.16 22.16 -10.32
C SER A 194 -8.70 20.89 -10.97
N ILE A 195 -8.16 20.51 -12.14
CA ILE A 195 -8.52 19.23 -12.80
C ILE A 195 -8.16 18.03 -11.89
N CYS A 196 -6.95 18.02 -11.33
CA CYS A 196 -6.53 16.97 -10.40
C CYS A 196 -7.44 16.87 -9.18
N PHE A 197 -7.87 18.01 -8.62
CA PHE A 197 -8.79 18.06 -7.49
C PHE A 197 -10.20 17.59 -7.89
N GLY A 198 -10.70 17.98 -9.07
CA GLY A 198 -11.97 17.49 -9.60
C GLY A 198 -11.99 15.97 -9.79
N ILE A 199 -10.92 15.41 -10.35
CA ILE A 199 -10.75 13.94 -10.47
C ILE A 199 -10.75 13.27 -9.09
N PHE A 200 -10.04 13.85 -8.12
CA PHE A 200 -10.04 13.32 -6.76
C PHE A 200 -11.44 13.24 -6.17
N LEU A 201 -12.19 14.34 -6.23
CA LEU A 201 -13.57 14.39 -5.71
C LEU A 201 -14.50 13.40 -6.44
N ALA A 202 -14.43 13.35 -7.77
CA ALA A 202 -15.26 12.44 -8.58
C ALA A 202 -15.01 10.97 -8.20
N VAL A 203 -13.75 10.56 -8.09
CA VAL A 203 -13.41 9.17 -7.70
C VAL A 203 -13.85 8.89 -6.26
N MET A 204 -13.68 9.84 -5.34
CA MET A 204 -14.15 9.67 -3.95
C MET A 204 -15.66 9.46 -3.89
N VAL A 205 -16.44 10.25 -4.64
CA VAL A 205 -17.91 10.09 -4.71
C VAL A 205 -18.29 8.72 -5.27
N ILE A 206 -17.65 8.27 -6.37
CA ILE A 206 -17.90 6.96 -6.96
C ILE A 206 -17.61 5.84 -5.94
N ILE A 207 -16.47 5.90 -5.27
CA ILE A 207 -16.10 4.87 -4.28
C ILE A 207 -17.06 4.89 -3.08
N CYS A 208 -17.47 6.06 -2.59
CA CYS A 208 -18.49 6.15 -1.55
C CYS A 208 -19.80 5.49 -1.98
N ALA A 209 -20.26 5.75 -3.22
CA ALA A 209 -21.48 5.16 -3.75
C ALA A 209 -21.38 3.63 -3.95
N VAL A 210 -20.22 3.15 -4.46
CA VAL A 210 -20.01 1.71 -4.72
C VAL A 210 -19.83 0.90 -3.44
N SER A 211 -19.28 1.50 -2.38
CA SER A 211 -19.00 0.83 -1.11
C SER A 211 -20.06 1.05 -0.03
N SER A 212 -21.09 1.88 -0.31
CA SER A 212 -22.23 2.04 0.60
C SER A 212 -22.98 0.72 0.77
N PRO A 213 -23.50 0.46 1.97
CA PRO A 213 -24.32 -0.73 2.26
C PRO A 213 -25.61 -0.76 1.46
#